data_fa794a190b8198e8f430231fa4c74634
#
_entry.id   fa794a190b8198e8f430231fa4c74634
#
_cell.length_a   1.000
_cell.length_b   1.000
_cell.length_c   1.000
_cell.angle_alpha   90.00
_cell.angle_beta   90.00
_cell.angle_gamma   90.00
#
_symmetry.space_group_name_H-M   'P 1'
#
loop_
_entity.id
_entity.type
_entity.pdbx_description
1 polymer ?
#
loop_
_entity_poly.entity_id
_entity_poly.type
_entity_poly.pdbx_seq_one_letter_code
_entity_poly.pdbx_strand_id
1 'polypeptide(L)'
;MQGIQRILVIVDTRKARHVALNRAIQLAQATQSSLHILAPNPKPDIASSEVLTALARDISAKGITVTSQELWRHNLLETIIHVREMERSHLLVKDFRQESFLEKPFSTPTDWALLRKSRVPVLLVRHDRAWEKEPMLAAINADPEDADHQQLNRAIMENAKAVTGYFDADLHLASAYPTIMLAMQDKGDGQTDQDRYLKTCQHFAKDYGISNDSIHLVPAPAETMIPDLTRELAVSLLIMGTNARSGLSALTLGNTAEQLASNIDCDLLAVHSKHHMIPLERELEA
;
A
#
# COMPACT_ATOMS: atom_id res chain seq x y z
N MET A 1 -4.32 -2.30 9.31
CA MET A 1 -5.07 -3.51 8.88
C MET A 1 -5.98 -4.12 9.97
N GLN A 2 -6.07 -3.52 11.15
CA GLN A 2 -7.10 -3.91 12.12
C GLN A 2 -8.50 -3.59 11.56
N GLY A 3 -9.42 -4.55 11.62
CA GLY A 3 -10.81 -4.37 11.16
C GLY A 3 -11.06 -4.60 9.67
N ILE A 4 -10.10 -5.17 8.92
CA ILE A 4 -10.39 -5.64 7.56
C ILE A 4 -11.41 -6.78 7.66
N GLN A 5 -12.58 -6.58 7.07
CA GLN A 5 -13.64 -7.59 7.00
C GLN A 5 -13.81 -8.14 5.59
N ARG A 6 -13.44 -7.36 4.58
CA ARG A 6 -13.59 -7.72 3.18
C ARG A 6 -12.42 -7.21 2.35
N ILE A 7 -11.84 -8.09 1.55
CA ILE A 7 -10.73 -7.81 0.66
C ILE A 7 -11.24 -7.93 -0.78
N LEU A 8 -11.02 -6.89 -1.59
CA LEU A 8 -11.23 -6.93 -3.04
C LEU A 8 -9.92 -7.33 -3.71
N VAL A 9 -9.93 -8.41 -4.47
CA VAL A 9 -8.76 -8.83 -5.25
C VAL A 9 -9.08 -8.80 -6.75
N ILE A 10 -8.14 -8.24 -7.51
CA ILE A 10 -8.26 -8.10 -8.97
C ILE A 10 -7.55 -9.26 -9.65
N VAL A 11 -8.26 -9.97 -10.51
CA VAL A 11 -7.77 -11.17 -11.20
C VAL A 11 -7.91 -11.00 -12.72
N ASP A 12 -6.87 -11.37 -13.47
CA ASP A 12 -6.93 -11.52 -14.92
C ASP A 12 -7.13 -13.00 -15.24
N THR A 13 -8.34 -13.39 -15.63
CA THR A 13 -8.72 -14.80 -15.92
C THR A 13 -7.93 -15.45 -17.06
N ARG A 14 -7.23 -14.65 -17.87
CA ARG A 14 -6.37 -15.16 -18.95
C ARG A 14 -4.99 -15.62 -18.47
N LYS A 15 -4.63 -15.29 -17.23
CA LYS A 15 -3.35 -15.70 -16.63
C LYS A 15 -3.50 -17.05 -15.94
N ALA A 16 -2.46 -17.87 -16.03
CA ALA A 16 -2.38 -19.13 -15.28
C ALA A 16 -1.93 -18.93 -13.83
N ARG A 17 -1.29 -17.81 -13.51
CA ARG A 17 -0.74 -17.51 -12.17
C ARG A 17 -1.32 -16.19 -11.66
N HIS A 18 -1.79 -16.20 -10.42
CA HIS A 18 -2.47 -15.08 -9.77
C HIS A 18 -1.77 -14.72 -8.46
N VAL A 19 -0.65 -13.98 -8.53
CA VAL A 19 0.15 -13.65 -7.33
C VAL A 19 -0.64 -12.80 -6.34
N ALA A 20 -1.42 -11.83 -6.81
CA ALA A 20 -2.30 -11.03 -5.95
C ALA A 20 -3.37 -11.87 -5.25
N LEU A 21 -3.95 -12.85 -5.95
CA LEU A 21 -4.95 -13.75 -5.35
C LEU A 21 -4.34 -14.62 -4.26
N ASN A 22 -3.15 -15.18 -4.49
CA ASN A 22 -2.43 -15.96 -3.48
C ASN A 22 -2.16 -15.12 -2.23
N ARG A 23 -1.72 -13.89 -2.40
CA ARG A 23 -1.48 -12.95 -1.30
C ARG A 23 -2.77 -12.59 -0.57
N ALA A 24 -3.86 -12.33 -1.30
CA ALA A 24 -5.17 -12.05 -0.72
C ALA A 24 -5.71 -13.23 0.10
N ILE A 25 -5.47 -14.47 -0.34
CA ILE A 25 -5.83 -15.68 0.40
C ILE A 25 -5.07 -15.75 1.73
N GLN A 26 -3.75 -15.53 1.72
CA GLN A 26 -2.93 -15.52 2.94
C GLN A 26 -3.43 -14.45 3.93
N LEU A 27 -3.70 -13.23 3.44
CA LEU A 27 -4.27 -12.16 4.24
C LEU A 27 -5.65 -12.51 4.79
N ALA A 28 -6.54 -13.07 3.97
CA ALA A 28 -7.88 -13.46 4.40
C ALA A 28 -7.85 -14.52 5.49
N GLN A 29 -6.93 -15.50 5.40
CA GLN A 29 -6.72 -16.51 6.44
C GLN A 29 -6.21 -15.90 7.74
N ALA A 30 -5.22 -15.01 7.66
CA ALA A 30 -4.62 -14.35 8.81
C ALA A 30 -5.59 -13.39 9.52
N THR A 31 -6.45 -12.68 8.76
CA THR A 31 -7.38 -11.68 9.28
C THR A 31 -8.81 -12.17 9.46
N GLN A 32 -9.11 -13.41 9.04
CA GLN A 32 -10.47 -13.98 8.99
C GLN A 32 -11.43 -13.13 8.14
N SER A 33 -10.93 -12.51 7.08
CA SER A 33 -11.69 -11.66 6.18
C SER A 33 -12.37 -12.47 5.07
N SER A 34 -13.46 -11.94 4.52
CA SER A 34 -14.04 -12.44 3.28
C SER A 34 -13.28 -11.89 2.06
N LEU A 35 -13.31 -12.63 0.95
CA LEU A 35 -12.75 -12.22 -0.33
C LEU A 35 -13.86 -11.88 -1.34
N HIS A 36 -13.64 -10.83 -2.11
CA HIS A 36 -14.37 -10.60 -3.34
C HIS A 36 -13.39 -10.60 -4.52
N ILE A 37 -13.61 -11.53 -5.47
CA ILE A 37 -12.77 -11.63 -6.67
C ILE A 37 -13.43 -10.84 -7.79
N LEU A 38 -12.73 -9.84 -8.32
CA LEU A 38 -13.14 -9.09 -9.50
C LEU A 38 -12.28 -9.48 -10.69
N ALA A 39 -12.92 -10.00 -11.75
CA ALA A 39 -12.33 -10.11 -13.07
C ALA A 39 -12.78 -8.93 -13.94
N PRO A 40 -11.96 -7.89 -14.14
CA PRO A 40 -12.31 -6.76 -14.99
C PRO A 40 -12.12 -7.16 -16.46
N ASN A 41 -13.17 -7.64 -17.10
CA ASN A 41 -13.13 -8.15 -18.46
C ASN A 41 -14.10 -7.38 -19.38
N PRO A 42 -13.60 -6.63 -20.41
CA PRO A 42 -14.44 -5.92 -21.37
C PRO A 42 -15.16 -6.85 -22.36
N LYS A 43 -14.76 -8.12 -22.43
CA LYS A 43 -15.31 -9.12 -23.34
C LYS A 43 -15.49 -10.44 -22.60
N PRO A 44 -16.48 -10.54 -21.69
CA PRO A 44 -16.73 -11.76 -20.93
C PRO A 44 -17.10 -12.90 -21.88
N ASP A 45 -16.59 -14.09 -21.56
CA ASP A 45 -16.89 -15.32 -22.27
C ASP A 45 -17.07 -16.49 -21.28
N ILE A 46 -17.47 -17.65 -21.80
CA ILE A 46 -17.72 -18.83 -20.96
C ILE A 46 -16.43 -19.27 -20.26
N ALA A 47 -15.30 -19.24 -20.95
CA ALA A 47 -14.03 -19.70 -20.40
C ALA A 47 -13.57 -18.82 -19.23
N SER A 48 -13.70 -17.50 -19.33
CA SER A 48 -13.37 -16.59 -18.24
C SER A 48 -14.27 -16.80 -17.02
N SER A 49 -15.56 -17.05 -17.23
CA SER A 49 -16.53 -17.35 -16.17
C SER A 49 -16.24 -18.68 -15.47
N GLU A 50 -15.86 -19.72 -16.23
CA GLU A 50 -15.46 -21.01 -15.66
C GLU A 50 -14.21 -20.91 -14.80
N VAL A 51 -13.19 -20.18 -15.25
CA VAL A 51 -11.98 -19.90 -14.46
C VAL A 51 -12.32 -19.20 -13.16
N LEU A 52 -13.13 -18.13 -13.22
CA LEU A 52 -13.53 -17.38 -12.04
C LEU A 52 -14.31 -18.24 -11.03
N THR A 53 -15.21 -19.09 -11.53
CA THR A 53 -15.98 -20.04 -10.71
C THR A 53 -15.07 -21.09 -10.05
N ALA A 54 -14.10 -21.62 -10.79
CA ALA A 54 -13.11 -22.57 -10.25
C ALA A 54 -12.27 -21.94 -9.14
N LEU A 55 -11.76 -20.72 -9.36
CA LEU A 55 -11.00 -19.98 -8.33
C LEU A 55 -11.82 -19.76 -7.06
N ALA A 56 -13.08 -19.34 -7.19
CA ALA A 56 -13.95 -19.12 -6.04
C ALA A 56 -14.21 -20.43 -5.28
N ARG A 57 -14.47 -21.54 -5.98
CA ARG A 57 -14.65 -22.87 -5.38
C ARG A 57 -13.40 -23.31 -4.61
N ASP A 58 -12.20 -23.16 -5.19
CA ASP A 58 -10.94 -23.59 -4.57
C ASP A 58 -10.61 -22.77 -3.32
N ILE A 59 -11.01 -21.49 -3.29
CA ILE A 59 -10.86 -20.63 -2.13
C ILE A 59 -11.87 -20.98 -1.04
N SER A 60 -13.11 -21.23 -1.42
CA SER A 60 -14.17 -21.68 -0.50
C SER A 60 -13.79 -23.01 0.18
N ALA A 61 -13.15 -23.93 -0.55
CA ALA A 61 -12.63 -25.18 0.00
C ALA A 61 -11.54 -24.99 1.07
N LYS A 62 -10.88 -23.82 1.11
CA LYS A 62 -9.92 -23.41 2.17
C LYS A 62 -10.60 -22.77 3.39
N GLY A 63 -11.94 -22.77 3.44
CA GLY A 63 -12.72 -22.17 4.54
C GLY A 63 -12.87 -20.66 4.50
N ILE A 64 -12.53 -20.01 3.39
CA ILE A 64 -12.66 -18.57 3.22
C ILE A 64 -14.02 -18.26 2.56
N THR A 65 -14.78 -17.34 3.17
CA THR A 65 -15.98 -16.79 2.53
C THR A 65 -15.57 -15.98 1.30
N VAL A 66 -16.04 -16.42 0.13
CA VAL A 66 -15.65 -15.78 -1.14
C VAL A 66 -16.87 -15.54 -2.03
N THR A 67 -16.87 -14.38 -2.68
CA THR A 67 -17.75 -14.03 -3.78
C THR A 67 -16.93 -13.64 -5.00
N SER A 68 -17.50 -13.74 -6.19
CA SER A 68 -16.78 -13.38 -7.41
C SER A 68 -17.72 -12.76 -8.43
N GLN A 69 -17.19 -11.83 -9.22
CA GLN A 69 -17.92 -11.27 -10.36
C GLN A 69 -16.97 -10.92 -11.50
N GLU A 70 -17.51 -10.98 -12.71
CA GLU A 70 -16.91 -10.45 -13.91
C GLU A 70 -17.66 -9.18 -14.28
N LEU A 71 -16.95 -8.05 -14.38
CA LEU A 71 -17.53 -6.75 -14.65
C LEU A 71 -16.55 -5.87 -15.44
N TRP A 72 -17.12 -5.08 -16.36
CA TRP A 72 -16.39 -4.00 -17.00
C TRP A 72 -17.27 -2.76 -17.12
N ARG A 73 -16.68 -1.61 -16.81
CA ARG A 73 -17.27 -0.30 -17.06
C ARG A 73 -16.47 0.42 -18.14
N HIS A 74 -16.37 1.72 -18.07
CA HIS A 74 -15.68 2.53 -19.09
C HIS A 74 -14.18 2.23 -19.19
N ASN A 75 -13.54 1.96 -18.04
CA ASN A 75 -12.12 1.62 -17.95
C ASN A 75 -11.84 0.80 -16.70
N LEU A 76 -10.59 0.31 -16.59
CA LEU A 76 -10.17 -0.55 -15.48
C LEU A 76 -10.28 0.16 -14.12
N LEU A 77 -9.85 1.43 -14.03
CA LEU A 77 -9.89 2.20 -12.78
C LEU A 77 -11.32 2.36 -12.27
N GLU A 78 -12.24 2.83 -13.12
CA GLU A 78 -13.65 3.02 -12.75
C GLU A 78 -14.33 1.70 -12.38
N THR A 79 -13.99 0.61 -13.07
CA THR A 79 -14.48 -0.72 -12.74
C THR A 79 -14.08 -1.11 -11.32
N ILE A 80 -12.79 -0.98 -10.99
CA ILE A 80 -12.26 -1.35 -9.68
C ILE A 80 -12.85 -0.47 -8.56
N ILE A 81 -12.87 0.84 -8.74
CA ILE A 81 -13.42 1.77 -7.73
C ILE A 81 -14.90 1.49 -7.50
N HIS A 82 -15.69 1.31 -8.56
CA HIS A 82 -17.11 1.00 -8.43
C HIS A 82 -17.35 -0.30 -7.63
N VAL A 83 -16.63 -1.38 -7.96
CA VAL A 83 -16.80 -2.64 -7.24
C VAL A 83 -16.31 -2.53 -5.79
N ARG A 84 -15.21 -1.82 -5.55
CA ARG A 84 -14.74 -1.56 -4.19
C ARG A 84 -15.83 -0.86 -3.35
N GLU A 85 -16.55 0.13 -3.92
CA GLU A 85 -17.65 0.83 -3.25
C GLU A 85 -18.85 -0.08 -3.00
N MET A 86 -19.33 -0.77 -4.03
CA MET A 86 -20.46 -1.68 -3.94
C MET A 86 -20.25 -2.80 -2.92
N GLU A 87 -19.04 -3.37 -2.90
CA GLU A 87 -18.65 -4.45 -2.00
C GLU A 87 -18.17 -3.97 -0.63
N ARG A 88 -18.08 -2.65 -0.42
CA ARG A 88 -17.57 -2.03 0.82
C ARG A 88 -16.25 -2.63 1.28
N SER A 89 -15.34 -2.85 0.33
CA SER A 89 -14.08 -3.51 0.62
C SER A 89 -13.14 -2.58 1.39
N HIS A 90 -12.41 -3.16 2.36
CA HIS A 90 -11.50 -2.45 3.27
C HIS A 90 -10.05 -2.47 2.80
N LEU A 91 -9.72 -3.37 1.88
CA LEU A 91 -8.40 -3.51 1.26
C LEU A 91 -8.60 -3.88 -0.21
N LEU A 92 -7.81 -3.28 -1.09
CA LEU A 92 -7.71 -3.63 -2.49
C LEU A 92 -6.37 -4.32 -2.75
N VAL A 93 -6.39 -5.49 -3.40
CA VAL A 93 -5.19 -6.26 -3.74
C VAL A 93 -5.13 -6.47 -5.24
N LYS A 94 -3.99 -6.15 -5.86
CA LYS A 94 -3.79 -6.24 -7.30
C LYS A 94 -2.37 -6.65 -7.64
N ASP A 95 -2.19 -7.43 -8.72
CA ASP A 95 -0.87 -7.62 -9.32
C ASP A 95 -0.28 -6.27 -9.72
N PHE A 96 0.95 -5.99 -9.29
CA PHE A 96 1.69 -4.85 -9.81
C PHE A 96 2.11 -5.15 -11.26
N ARG A 97 1.75 -4.26 -12.18
CA ARG A 97 2.23 -4.31 -13.57
C ARG A 97 3.17 -3.15 -13.80
N GLN A 98 4.39 -3.47 -14.18
CA GLN A 98 5.29 -2.48 -14.75
C GLN A 98 4.80 -2.24 -16.19
N GLU A 99 3.86 -1.29 -16.35
CA GLU A 99 3.43 -0.86 -17.70
C GLU A 99 4.62 -0.12 -18.32
N SER A 100 5.10 -0.61 -19.45
CA SER A 100 6.17 0.05 -20.19
C SER A 100 5.67 1.40 -20.70
N PHE A 101 6.38 2.48 -20.39
CA PHE A 101 6.12 3.82 -20.94
C PHE A 101 6.08 3.85 -22.48
N LEU A 102 6.68 2.83 -23.12
CA LEU A 102 6.68 2.68 -24.57
C LEU A 102 5.31 2.28 -25.14
N GLU A 103 4.44 1.64 -24.33
CA GLU A 103 3.12 1.19 -24.79
C GLU A 103 2.06 2.30 -24.71
N LYS A 104 2.16 3.20 -23.72
CA LYS A 104 1.20 4.32 -23.54
C LYS A 104 1.89 5.54 -22.90
N PRO A 105 2.63 6.34 -23.66
CA PRO A 105 3.44 7.43 -23.11
C PRO A 105 2.64 8.59 -22.48
N PHE A 106 1.32 8.65 -22.68
CA PHE A 106 0.47 9.76 -22.22
C PHE A 106 -0.63 9.35 -21.22
N SER A 107 -0.66 8.10 -20.75
CA SER A 107 -1.65 7.66 -19.74
C SER A 107 -0.99 7.44 -18.39
N THR A 108 -1.62 7.97 -17.34
CA THR A 108 -1.23 7.60 -15.96
C THR A 108 -1.51 6.12 -15.77
N PRO A 109 -0.52 5.29 -15.39
CA PRO A 109 -0.76 3.89 -15.12
C PRO A 109 -1.91 3.69 -14.13
N THR A 110 -2.73 2.68 -14.36
CA THR A 110 -3.91 2.40 -13.50
C THR A 110 -3.53 2.24 -12.03
N ASP A 111 -2.36 1.66 -11.74
CA ASP A 111 -1.89 1.46 -10.38
C ASP A 111 -1.70 2.77 -9.63
N TRP A 112 -1.13 3.79 -10.28
CA TRP A 112 -0.99 5.13 -9.69
C TRP A 112 -2.33 5.82 -9.45
N ALA A 113 -3.24 5.66 -10.38
CA ALA A 113 -4.58 6.21 -10.23
C ALA A 113 -5.34 5.52 -9.09
N LEU A 114 -5.15 4.21 -8.88
CA LEU A 114 -5.69 3.49 -7.74
C LEU A 114 -5.11 3.97 -6.42
N LEU A 115 -3.80 4.15 -6.32
CA LEU A 115 -3.14 4.68 -5.12
C LEU A 115 -3.66 6.06 -4.71
N ARG A 116 -4.18 6.85 -5.66
CA ARG A 116 -4.77 8.17 -5.36
C ARG A 116 -6.25 8.12 -5.00
N LYS A 117 -7.01 7.25 -5.67
CA LYS A 117 -8.48 7.33 -5.69
C LYS A 117 -9.17 6.23 -4.91
N SER A 118 -8.45 5.19 -4.46
CA SER A 118 -9.10 4.02 -3.86
C SER A 118 -9.80 4.29 -2.54
N ARG A 119 -9.38 5.31 -1.79
CA ARG A 119 -9.86 5.66 -0.44
C ARG A 119 -9.78 4.50 0.59
N VAL A 120 -9.22 3.38 0.20
CA VAL A 120 -8.85 2.26 1.07
C VAL A 120 -7.41 1.88 0.81
N PRO A 121 -6.70 1.24 1.74
CA PRO A 121 -5.36 0.74 1.47
C PRO A 121 -5.30 -0.10 0.18
N VAL A 122 -4.23 0.07 -0.57
CA VAL A 122 -3.98 -0.68 -1.81
C VAL A 122 -2.70 -1.47 -1.67
N LEU A 123 -2.79 -2.77 -1.84
CA LEU A 123 -1.67 -3.69 -1.89
C LEU A 123 -1.36 -4.05 -3.34
N LEU A 124 -0.21 -3.63 -3.81
CA LEU A 124 0.35 -4.01 -5.11
C LEU A 124 1.33 -5.16 -4.91
N VAL A 125 1.03 -6.32 -5.47
CA VAL A 125 1.79 -7.56 -5.29
C VAL A 125 2.68 -7.80 -6.50
N ARG A 126 3.99 -7.97 -6.27
CA ARG A 126 4.98 -8.27 -7.30
C ARG A 126 5.32 -9.74 -7.39
N HIS A 127 5.51 -10.34 -6.22
CA HIS A 127 6.07 -11.68 -6.12
C HIS A 127 5.22 -12.58 -5.23
N ASP A 128 5.38 -13.88 -5.45
CA ASP A 128 4.80 -14.94 -4.63
C ASP A 128 5.77 -15.38 -3.52
N ARG A 129 6.60 -14.45 -3.01
CA ARG A 129 7.51 -14.72 -1.88
C ARG A 129 6.71 -14.80 -0.59
N ALA A 130 7.13 -15.64 0.33
CA ALA A 130 6.56 -15.64 1.68
C ALA A 130 6.81 -14.28 2.37
N TRP A 131 5.90 -13.88 3.25
CA TRP A 131 6.09 -12.73 4.13
C TRP A 131 6.46 -13.16 5.56
N GLU A 132 6.30 -14.46 5.84
CA GLU A 132 6.56 -15.02 7.16
C GLU A 132 8.04 -14.89 7.51
N LYS A 133 8.33 -14.22 8.64
CA LYS A 133 9.67 -13.94 9.18
C LYS A 133 10.59 -13.14 8.26
N GLU A 134 10.01 -12.45 7.27
CA GLU A 134 10.77 -11.62 6.34
C GLU A 134 10.74 -10.16 6.79
N PRO A 135 11.77 -9.35 6.49
CA PRO A 135 11.79 -7.93 6.82
C PRO A 135 10.68 -7.15 6.11
N MET A 136 10.00 -6.27 6.85
CA MET A 136 9.03 -5.32 6.33
C MET A 136 9.46 -3.90 6.72
N LEU A 137 9.29 -2.94 5.80
CA LEU A 137 9.75 -1.56 5.98
C LEU A 137 8.56 -0.60 6.02
N ALA A 138 8.41 0.13 7.12
CA ALA A 138 7.49 1.26 7.23
C ALA A 138 8.23 2.56 6.92
N ALA A 139 7.84 3.25 5.85
CA ALA A 139 8.42 4.54 5.45
C ALA A 139 7.50 5.68 5.90
N ILE A 140 8.00 6.55 6.80
CA ILE A 140 7.29 7.69 7.35
C ILE A 140 7.96 9.01 6.98
N ASN A 141 7.24 10.12 7.13
CA ASN A 141 7.83 11.44 7.18
C ASN A 141 8.01 11.86 8.65
N ALA A 142 9.25 11.81 9.13
CA ALA A 142 9.56 12.13 10.53
C ALA A 142 9.78 13.63 10.78
N ASP A 143 9.43 14.52 9.84
CA ASP A 143 9.49 15.97 10.03
C ASP A 143 8.59 16.37 11.23
N PRO A 144 9.17 16.90 12.33
CA PRO A 144 8.39 17.27 13.52
C PRO A 144 7.48 18.48 13.29
N GLU A 145 7.74 19.29 12.26
CA GLU A 145 6.96 20.48 11.93
C GLU A 145 5.76 20.16 11.01
N ASP A 146 5.71 18.96 10.45
CA ASP A 146 4.66 18.53 9.53
C ASP A 146 3.53 17.79 10.27
N ALA A 147 2.58 18.56 10.80
CA ALA A 147 1.44 18.01 11.54
C ALA A 147 0.51 17.13 10.66
N ASP A 148 0.40 17.43 9.37
CA ASP A 148 -0.46 16.67 8.44
C ASP A 148 0.06 15.25 8.25
N HIS A 149 1.38 15.06 8.19
CA HIS A 149 1.99 13.74 8.09
C HIS A 149 1.93 12.94 9.38
N GLN A 150 1.74 13.57 10.55
CA GLN A 150 1.64 12.83 11.82
C GLN A 150 0.48 11.82 11.82
N GLN A 151 -0.67 12.18 11.28
CA GLN A 151 -1.82 11.26 11.18
C GLN A 151 -1.57 10.16 10.16
N LEU A 152 -0.95 10.49 9.03
CA LEU A 152 -0.56 9.51 8.01
C LEU A 152 0.48 8.54 8.55
N ASN A 153 1.49 9.03 9.27
CA ASN A 153 2.50 8.20 9.93
C ASN A 153 1.87 7.19 10.90
N ARG A 154 0.89 7.61 11.71
CA ARG A 154 0.14 6.68 12.58
C ARG A 154 -0.58 5.60 11.77
N ALA A 155 -1.26 5.98 10.69
CA ALA A 155 -1.93 5.01 9.83
C ALA A 155 -0.94 4.02 9.19
N ILE A 156 0.24 4.48 8.75
CA ILE A 156 1.33 3.63 8.25
C ILE A 156 1.75 2.64 9.34
N MET A 157 2.07 3.14 10.53
CA MET A 157 2.57 2.32 11.63
C MET A 157 1.54 1.32 12.15
N GLU A 158 0.25 1.71 12.27
CA GLU A 158 -0.85 0.81 12.64
C GLU A 158 -0.99 -0.34 11.64
N ASN A 159 -0.92 -0.05 10.34
CA ASN A 159 -0.97 -1.08 9.30
C ASN A 159 0.28 -1.95 9.31
N ALA A 160 1.47 -1.37 9.43
CA ALA A 160 2.73 -2.08 9.50
C ALA A 160 2.74 -3.06 10.68
N LYS A 161 2.41 -2.59 11.89
CA LYS A 161 2.36 -3.44 13.09
C LYS A 161 1.35 -4.57 12.97
N ALA A 162 0.19 -4.31 12.37
CA ALA A 162 -0.81 -5.35 12.18
C ALA A 162 -0.33 -6.42 11.18
N VAL A 163 0.25 -6.02 10.04
CA VAL A 163 0.74 -6.98 9.04
C VAL A 163 1.89 -7.80 9.59
N THR A 164 2.89 -7.17 10.20
CA THR A 164 4.03 -7.89 10.79
C THR A 164 3.59 -8.88 11.86
N GLY A 165 2.58 -8.51 12.67
CA GLY A 165 2.01 -9.42 13.67
C GLY A 165 1.31 -10.64 13.07
N TYR A 166 0.71 -10.54 11.88
CA TYR A 166 0.09 -11.69 11.20
C TYR A 166 1.10 -12.67 10.60
N PHE A 167 2.29 -12.17 10.24
CA PHE A 167 3.30 -12.97 9.53
C PHE A 167 4.57 -13.22 10.35
N ASP A 168 4.57 -12.86 11.64
CA ASP A 168 5.75 -12.97 12.52
C ASP A 168 7.00 -12.33 11.87
N ALA A 169 6.79 -11.18 11.21
CA ALA A 169 7.78 -10.49 10.40
C ALA A 169 8.51 -9.41 11.18
N ASP A 170 9.75 -9.11 10.78
CA ASP A 170 10.56 -8.07 11.41
C ASP A 170 10.20 -6.69 10.85
N LEU A 171 9.82 -5.75 11.74
CA LEU A 171 9.45 -4.39 11.36
C LEU A 171 10.62 -3.43 11.46
N HIS A 172 10.98 -2.84 10.33
CA HIS A 172 11.92 -1.73 10.21
C HIS A 172 11.18 -0.41 9.97
N LEU A 173 11.71 0.68 10.48
CA LEU A 173 11.21 2.03 10.33
C LEU A 173 12.22 2.88 9.55
N ALA A 174 11.78 3.55 8.49
CA ALA A 174 12.64 4.45 7.72
C ALA A 174 12.07 5.85 7.61
N SER A 175 12.95 6.85 7.66
CA SER A 175 12.65 8.22 7.28
C SER A 175 13.85 8.86 6.57
N ALA A 176 13.55 9.63 5.53
CA ALA A 176 14.51 10.51 4.89
C ALA A 176 14.50 11.88 5.58
N TYR A 177 15.64 12.56 5.65
CA TYR A 177 15.70 13.96 6.03
C TYR A 177 16.56 14.76 5.05
N PRO A 178 16.22 16.06 4.77
CA PRO A 178 16.88 16.85 3.74
C PRO A 178 18.32 17.21 4.13
N THR A 179 19.29 16.94 3.26
CA THR A 179 20.71 17.29 3.44
C THR A 179 20.98 18.80 3.43
N ILE A 180 20.16 19.58 2.74
CA ILE A 180 20.33 21.03 2.60
C ILE A 180 20.01 21.77 3.92
N MET A 181 19.20 21.19 4.79
CA MET A 181 18.89 21.74 6.11
C MET A 181 20.06 21.63 7.11
N LEU A 182 21.03 20.73 6.89
CA LEU A 182 22.22 20.58 7.75
C LEU A 182 23.11 21.81 7.78
N ALA A 183 23.03 22.72 6.79
CA ALA A 183 23.92 23.85 6.64
C ALA A 183 23.36 25.20 7.14
N MET A 184 22.07 25.33 7.46
CA MET A 184 21.43 26.64 7.57
C MET A 184 20.60 26.95 8.81
N GLN A 185 20.37 26.04 9.75
CA GLN A 185 19.55 26.39 10.92
C GLN A 185 20.05 25.77 12.23
N ASP A 186 21.02 26.46 12.85
CA ASP A 186 21.09 26.48 14.31
C ASP A 186 19.93 27.37 14.80
N LYS A 187 18.79 26.73 15.16
CA LYS A 187 17.62 27.46 15.70
C LYS A 187 17.84 27.91 17.15
N GLY A 188 19.10 27.91 17.65
CA GLY A 188 19.47 28.44 18.95
C GLY A 188 19.18 27.54 20.15
N ASP A 189 18.64 26.30 19.93
CA ASP A 189 18.36 25.32 20.99
C ASP A 189 19.45 24.23 21.09
N GLY A 190 20.48 24.29 20.27
CA GLY A 190 21.59 23.33 20.25
C GLY A 190 21.24 21.96 19.70
N GLN A 191 20.03 21.78 19.09
CA GLN A 191 19.60 20.51 18.46
C GLN A 191 19.74 20.60 16.94
N THR A 192 20.30 19.57 16.34
CA THR A 192 20.34 19.44 14.89
C THR A 192 19.00 18.97 14.34
N ASP A 193 18.71 19.23 13.06
CA ASP A 193 17.52 18.67 12.41
C ASP A 193 17.54 17.14 12.44
N GLN A 194 18.72 16.52 12.32
CA GLN A 194 18.87 15.07 12.49
C GLN A 194 18.38 14.60 13.85
N ASP A 195 18.71 15.30 14.94
CA ASP A 195 18.27 14.93 16.30
C ASP A 195 16.75 15.01 16.43
N ARG A 196 16.13 16.01 15.79
CA ARG A 196 14.65 16.18 15.80
C ARG A 196 13.94 15.08 15.03
N TYR A 197 14.41 14.75 13.83
CA TYR A 197 13.90 13.64 13.03
C TYR A 197 14.10 12.30 13.75
N LEU A 198 15.28 12.09 14.34
CA LEU A 198 15.56 10.87 15.10
C LEU A 198 14.64 10.72 16.31
N LYS A 199 14.36 11.79 17.06
CA LYS A 199 13.40 11.76 18.17
C LYS A 199 12.01 11.37 17.71
N THR A 200 11.56 11.89 16.56
CA THR A 200 10.25 11.49 15.98
C THR A 200 10.24 10.00 15.63
N CYS A 201 11.29 9.50 14.97
CA CYS A 201 11.42 8.07 14.67
C CYS A 201 11.42 7.22 15.94
N GLN A 202 12.19 7.62 16.97
CA GLN A 202 12.26 6.91 18.24
C GLN A 202 10.92 6.91 19.00
N HIS A 203 10.14 7.98 18.89
CA HIS A 203 8.79 8.04 19.46
C HIS A 203 7.88 6.98 18.82
N PHE A 204 7.82 6.93 17.49
CA PHE A 204 7.07 5.88 16.78
C PHE A 204 7.63 4.48 17.09
N ALA A 205 8.95 4.29 17.06
CA ALA A 205 9.57 3.01 17.35
C ALA A 205 9.16 2.48 18.74
N LYS A 206 9.18 3.36 19.76
CA LYS A 206 8.75 3.02 21.12
C LYS A 206 7.27 2.63 21.18
N ASP A 207 6.39 3.41 20.55
CA ASP A 207 4.93 3.18 20.57
C ASP A 207 4.54 1.86 19.90
N TYR A 208 5.31 1.44 18.88
CA TYR A 208 5.03 0.22 18.10
C TYR A 208 5.97 -0.95 18.40
N GLY A 209 6.87 -0.80 19.38
CA GLY A 209 7.77 -1.86 19.84
C GLY A 209 8.83 -2.23 18.82
N ILE A 210 9.42 -1.24 18.14
CA ILE A 210 10.52 -1.40 17.18
C ILE A 210 11.84 -1.15 17.89
N SER A 211 12.85 -2.00 17.65
CA SER A 211 14.21 -1.79 18.16
C SER A 211 14.85 -0.55 17.56
N ASN A 212 15.71 0.12 18.32
CA ASN A 212 16.50 1.25 17.80
C ASN A 212 17.40 0.83 16.62
N ASP A 213 17.88 -0.40 16.60
CA ASP A 213 18.70 -0.94 15.49
C ASP A 213 17.91 -1.13 14.20
N SER A 214 16.57 -1.12 14.29
CA SER A 214 15.66 -1.21 13.15
C SER A 214 15.15 0.17 12.69
N ILE A 215 15.76 1.28 13.18
CA ILE A 215 15.45 2.65 12.74
C ILE A 215 16.49 3.07 11.71
N HIS A 216 16.03 3.46 10.52
CA HIS A 216 16.87 3.90 9.41
C HIS A 216 16.56 5.37 9.09
N LEU A 217 17.38 6.28 9.61
CA LEU A 217 17.29 7.71 9.32
C LEU A 217 18.43 8.11 8.38
N VAL A 218 18.10 8.50 7.14
CA VAL A 218 19.09 8.70 6.08
C VAL A 218 19.04 10.14 5.52
N PRO A 219 20.20 10.82 5.38
CA PRO A 219 20.28 12.15 4.78
C PRO A 219 20.26 12.07 3.26
N ALA A 220 19.11 11.72 2.68
CA ALA A 220 18.93 11.58 1.24
C ALA A 220 17.47 11.82 0.85
N PRO A 221 17.15 12.09 -0.43
CA PRO A 221 15.78 12.07 -0.91
C PRO A 221 15.14 10.68 -0.74
N ALA A 222 13.85 10.64 -0.34
CA ALA A 222 13.13 9.40 -0.08
C ALA A 222 13.11 8.48 -1.32
N GLU A 223 13.01 9.07 -2.52
CA GLU A 223 12.99 8.35 -3.80
C GLU A 223 14.27 7.57 -4.13
N THR A 224 15.37 7.90 -3.51
CA THR A 224 16.63 7.16 -3.61
C THR A 224 16.88 6.25 -2.42
N MET A 225 16.63 6.76 -1.22
CA MET A 225 16.87 6.04 0.03
C MET A 225 16.00 4.78 0.16
N ILE A 226 14.70 4.88 -0.12
CA ILE A 226 13.78 3.76 0.09
C ILE A 226 14.12 2.56 -0.82
N PRO A 227 14.33 2.71 -2.15
CA PRO A 227 14.75 1.59 -2.98
C PRO A 227 16.08 0.97 -2.54
N ASP A 228 17.03 1.76 -2.07
CA ASP A 228 18.31 1.25 -1.59
C ASP A 228 18.11 0.41 -0.32
N LEU A 229 17.36 0.91 0.67
CA LEU A 229 17.05 0.16 1.89
C LEU A 229 16.23 -1.10 1.61
N THR A 230 15.25 -1.06 0.69
CA THR A 230 14.47 -2.27 0.36
C THR A 230 15.36 -3.37 -0.21
N ARG A 231 16.41 -3.04 -0.94
CA ARG A 231 17.39 -3.99 -1.48
C ARG A 231 18.37 -4.47 -0.41
N GLU A 232 18.91 -3.55 0.38
CA GLU A 232 19.89 -3.84 1.45
C GLU A 232 19.30 -4.79 2.50
N LEU A 233 18.08 -4.51 2.95
CA LEU A 233 17.39 -5.30 3.96
C LEU A 233 16.61 -6.50 3.37
N ALA A 234 16.63 -6.70 2.06
CA ALA A 234 15.83 -7.72 1.37
C ALA A 234 14.34 -7.67 1.74
N VAL A 235 13.78 -6.46 1.83
CA VAL A 235 12.40 -6.19 2.28
C VAL A 235 11.38 -6.96 1.44
N SER A 236 10.43 -7.62 2.10
CA SER A 236 9.33 -8.34 1.46
C SER A 236 8.12 -7.43 1.19
N LEU A 237 7.90 -6.45 2.07
CA LEU A 237 6.79 -5.49 1.98
C LEU A 237 7.24 -4.09 2.40
N LEU A 238 7.06 -3.12 1.51
CA LEU A 238 7.14 -1.69 1.83
C LEU A 238 5.75 -1.17 2.19
N ILE A 239 5.64 -0.52 3.34
CA ILE A 239 4.42 0.17 3.79
C ILE A 239 4.69 1.67 3.77
N MET A 240 3.92 2.43 3.01
CA MET A 240 4.06 3.87 2.91
C MET A 240 2.73 4.59 2.77
N GLY A 241 2.74 5.90 3.04
CA GLY A 241 1.58 6.75 2.87
C GLY A 241 1.42 7.27 1.45
N THR A 242 0.19 7.46 1.04
CA THR A 242 -0.15 8.25 -0.13
C THR A 242 -0.90 9.49 0.34
N ASN A 243 -0.32 10.69 0.11
CA ASN A 243 -1.04 11.93 0.35
C ASN A 243 -2.02 12.16 -0.79
N ALA A 244 -3.31 12.02 -0.52
CA ALA A 244 -4.32 12.65 -1.34
C ALA A 244 -4.34 14.14 -0.98
N ARG A 245 -3.48 14.96 -1.61
CA ARG A 245 -3.54 16.42 -1.44
C ARG A 245 -4.88 16.92 -2.01
N SER A 246 -5.62 17.68 -1.22
CA SER A 246 -6.82 18.38 -1.69
C SER A 246 -6.42 19.62 -2.51
N GLY A 247 -7.15 19.93 -3.59
CA GLY A 247 -6.97 21.12 -4.42
C GLY A 247 -6.19 20.87 -5.72
N LEU A 248 -5.75 21.95 -6.40
CA LEU A 248 -5.02 21.90 -7.68
C LEU A 248 -3.72 21.08 -7.65
N SER A 249 -3.14 20.88 -6.47
CA SER A 249 -1.99 20.01 -6.27
C SER A 249 -2.36 18.51 -6.16
N ALA A 250 -3.64 18.15 -6.10
CA ALA A 250 -4.12 16.77 -6.11
C ALA A 250 -3.86 16.03 -7.45
N LEU A 251 -3.51 16.76 -8.51
CA LEU A 251 -3.14 16.20 -9.81
C LEU A 251 -1.70 15.68 -9.87
N THR A 252 -0.86 16.09 -8.92
CA THR A 252 0.50 15.59 -8.79
C THR A 252 0.54 14.57 -7.64
N LEU A 253 0.51 13.27 -7.94
CA LEU A 253 1.17 12.30 -7.09
C LEU A 253 2.58 12.84 -6.95
N GLY A 254 3.12 12.98 -5.73
CA GLY A 254 4.50 13.40 -5.64
C GLY A 254 5.31 12.46 -6.51
N ASN A 255 6.17 12.98 -7.38
CA ASN A 255 7.08 12.20 -8.24
C ASN A 255 7.77 11.07 -7.47
N THR A 256 7.89 11.21 -6.16
CA THR A 256 8.44 10.26 -5.20
C THR A 256 7.73 8.91 -5.20
N ALA A 257 6.39 8.85 -5.12
CA ALA A 257 5.69 7.57 -5.03
C ALA A 257 5.74 6.79 -6.38
N GLU A 258 5.67 7.49 -7.51
CA GLU A 258 5.79 6.88 -8.84
C GLU A 258 7.21 6.35 -9.09
N GLN A 259 8.23 7.14 -8.74
CA GLN A 259 9.62 6.74 -8.85
C GLN A 259 9.96 5.59 -7.90
N LEU A 260 9.45 5.64 -6.67
CA LEU A 260 9.65 4.59 -5.68
C LEU A 260 9.11 3.25 -6.16
N ALA A 261 7.85 3.20 -6.54
CA ALA A 261 7.26 1.92 -6.91
C ALA A 261 7.84 1.34 -8.20
N SER A 262 8.43 2.15 -9.08
CA SER A 262 9.15 1.63 -10.26
C SER A 262 10.50 1.01 -9.89
N ASN A 263 11.12 1.43 -8.77
CA ASN A 263 12.48 1.08 -8.39
C ASN A 263 12.61 0.09 -7.22
N ILE A 264 11.49 -0.31 -6.61
CA ILE A 264 11.47 -1.34 -5.56
C ILE A 264 11.18 -2.72 -6.15
N ASP A 265 11.71 -3.77 -5.53
CA ASP A 265 11.49 -5.17 -5.90
C ASP A 265 10.77 -5.95 -4.80
N CYS A 266 9.89 -5.29 -4.05
CA CYS A 266 9.05 -5.88 -3.01
C CYS A 266 7.58 -5.52 -3.23
N ASP A 267 6.69 -6.16 -2.50
CA ASP A 267 5.28 -5.78 -2.46
C ASP A 267 5.13 -4.37 -1.86
N LEU A 268 4.10 -3.64 -2.25
CA LEU A 268 3.83 -2.28 -1.79
C LEU A 268 2.44 -2.17 -1.18
N LEU A 269 2.35 -1.84 0.10
CA LEU A 269 1.11 -1.42 0.77
C LEU A 269 1.06 0.09 0.88
N ALA A 270 0.20 0.71 0.11
CA ALA A 270 -0.05 2.14 0.17
C ALA A 270 -1.25 2.44 1.08
N VAL A 271 -1.05 3.34 2.03
CA VAL A 271 -2.03 3.66 3.08
C VAL A 271 -2.46 5.12 2.98
N HIS A 272 -3.72 5.38 3.28
CA HIS A 272 -4.28 6.74 3.38
C HIS A 272 -4.50 7.13 4.84
N SER A 273 -4.42 8.42 5.17
CA SER A 273 -4.82 8.89 6.49
C SER A 273 -6.34 8.76 6.66
N LYS A 274 -6.80 8.43 7.88
CA LYS A 274 -8.23 8.32 8.21
C LYS A 274 -9.02 9.60 7.87
N HIS A 275 -8.39 10.76 7.91
CA HIS A 275 -9.04 12.04 7.60
C HIS A 275 -9.52 12.14 6.15
N HIS A 276 -8.90 11.41 5.23
CA HIS A 276 -9.30 11.34 3.81
C HIS A 276 -10.40 10.29 3.56
N MET A 277 -10.71 9.46 4.58
CA MET A 277 -11.77 8.44 4.53
C MET A 277 -13.14 8.96 4.99
N ILE A 278 -13.15 10.03 5.81
CA ILE A 278 -14.37 10.62 6.41
C ILE A 278 -15.45 11.04 5.38
N PRO A 279 -15.13 11.59 4.19
CA PRO A 279 -16.16 11.93 3.21
C PRO A 279 -16.95 10.71 2.71
N LEU A 280 -16.37 9.51 2.73
CA LEU A 280 -17.03 8.26 2.30
C LEU A 280 -18.06 7.78 3.33
N GLU A 281 -17.74 7.89 4.61
CA GLU A 281 -18.68 7.54 5.68
C GLU A 281 -19.90 8.46 5.63
N ARG A 282 -19.72 9.76 5.35
CA ARG A 282 -20.81 10.73 5.20
C ARG A 282 -21.64 10.55 3.93
N GLU A 283 -21.01 10.15 2.80
CA GLU A 283 -21.72 9.88 1.55
C GLU A 283 -22.54 8.57 1.61
N LEU A 284 -22.20 7.67 2.53
CA LEU A 284 -22.93 6.41 2.74
C LEU A 284 -24.04 6.53 3.79
N GLU A 285 -24.04 7.60 4.59
CA GLU A 285 -25.09 7.92 5.58
C GLU A 285 -26.17 8.88 5.02
N ALA A 286 -25.96 9.44 3.82
CA ALA A 286 -26.91 10.31 3.11
C ALA A 286 -27.64 9.54 2.00
#